data_a89efd2bb625a896369a1dc6ca179104
#
_entry.id   a89efd2bb625a896369a1dc6ca179104
#
_cell.length_a   1.000
_cell.length_b   1.000
_cell.length_c   1.000
_cell.angle_alpha   90.00
_cell.angle_beta   90.00
_cell.angle_gamma   90.00
#
_symmetry.space_group_name_H-M   'P 1'
#
loop_
_entity.id
_entity.type
_entity.pdbx_description
1 polymer ?
#
loop_
_entity_poly.entity_id
_entity_poly.type
_entity_poly.pdbx_seq_one_letter_code
_entity_poly.pdbx_strand_id
1 'polypeptide(L)'
;MSRWPARVLLALALPGLVAMLAGCDTVGYYAQSIGGHLGLMAESRPLPDAIAAAREAKDTRLAQRLALAGTIRDFASRELKLPDNGSYRRYANLRRPYVVWSVFATPELSMELHKWCFLVVGCISYRGYYDQADADRYAEGLRKDGLEPYVAGIPAYSTLGYFDDPLLNTFVYQPEGELARLIFHELAHQVVYVRNDTTFNESFATAVETAGVERWLALAASPEARASYRQYDLRRQQFRAMLLETRDRLDALYRSALPDDAKRAGKAAIFAGLRAQYARLKVEWGGYSGYDRWFEKPLTNAQLAAVATYQQWVPAFTALLARNGGDWTAFYAAARRIGDLPRAERDARLRELAPPATRGEPIQAGEGGGGAAGGAAPGAARASGAPDMPTAQNAPATSATSAITSAPAPAARP
;
A
#
# COMPACT_ATOMS: atom_id res chain seq x y z
N MET A 1 23.22 53.65 32.54
CA MET A 1 22.52 53.42 31.28
C MET A 1 22.40 51.89 31.10
N SER A 2 21.16 51.38 31.16
CA SER A 2 20.82 49.96 31.39
C SER A 2 20.97 49.14 30.11
N ARG A 3 21.75 48.04 30.19
CA ARG A 3 21.97 47.05 29.10
C ARG A 3 20.86 45.98 29.00
N TRP A 4 19.70 46.25 29.57
CA TRP A 4 18.57 45.29 29.62
C TRP A 4 17.78 45.11 28.33
N PRO A 5 17.61 46.10 27.42
CA PRO A 5 16.75 45.87 26.24
C PRO A 5 17.33 44.88 25.21
N ALA A 6 18.66 44.79 25.06
CA ALA A 6 19.28 43.91 24.06
C ALA A 6 19.15 42.41 24.40
N ARG A 7 19.21 42.03 25.68
CA ARG A 7 19.06 40.63 26.14
C ARG A 7 17.62 40.14 26.06
N VAL A 8 16.65 41.02 26.31
CA VAL A 8 15.23 40.71 26.18
C VAL A 8 14.84 40.56 24.71
N LEU A 9 15.35 41.38 23.80
CA LEU A 9 15.15 41.26 22.36
C LEU A 9 15.80 39.97 21.79
N LEU A 10 16.98 39.58 22.27
CA LEU A 10 17.64 38.33 21.85
C LEU A 10 16.89 37.11 22.37
N ALA A 11 16.34 37.16 23.59
CA ALA A 11 15.57 36.08 24.18
C ALA A 11 14.18 35.84 23.51
N LEU A 12 13.63 36.88 22.88
CA LEU A 12 12.39 36.77 22.09
C LEU A 12 12.65 36.46 20.61
N ALA A 13 13.82 36.86 20.07
CA ALA A 13 14.19 36.59 18.68
C ALA A 13 14.56 35.09 18.43
N LEU A 14 15.17 34.45 19.42
CA LEU A 14 15.59 33.02 19.29
C LEU A 14 14.41 32.08 19.18
N PRO A 15 13.38 32.11 20.03
CA PRO A 15 12.18 31.26 19.84
C PRO A 15 11.37 31.66 18.59
N GLY A 16 11.36 32.91 18.18
CA GLY A 16 10.76 33.34 16.91
C GLY A 16 11.50 32.77 15.69
N LEU A 17 12.83 32.73 15.71
CA LEU A 17 13.66 32.16 14.65
C LEU A 17 13.52 30.62 14.60
N VAL A 18 13.48 29.96 15.75
CA VAL A 18 13.23 28.48 15.84
C VAL A 18 11.82 28.16 15.37
N ALA A 19 10.81 28.95 15.68
CA ALA A 19 9.45 28.79 15.18
C ALA A 19 9.35 29.03 13.67
N MET A 20 10.11 29.97 13.12
CA MET A 20 10.21 30.22 11.68
C MET A 20 10.92 29.04 10.95
N LEU A 21 12.00 28.48 11.51
CA LEU A 21 12.73 27.38 10.92
C LEU A 21 11.92 26.06 10.96
N ALA A 22 11.23 25.78 12.06
CA ALA A 22 10.31 24.66 12.16
C ALA A 22 9.07 24.84 11.25
N GLY A 23 8.63 26.07 11.02
CA GLY A 23 7.58 26.43 10.07
C GLY A 23 7.99 26.21 8.61
N CYS A 24 9.25 26.49 8.26
CA CYS A 24 9.76 26.34 6.89
C CYS A 24 9.71 24.88 6.38
N ASP A 25 10.07 23.90 7.22
CA ASP A 25 9.99 22.47 6.83
C ASP A 25 8.55 22.01 6.60
N THR A 26 7.62 22.45 7.42
CA THR A 26 6.19 22.12 7.28
C THR A 26 5.59 22.81 6.05
N VAL A 27 5.88 24.10 5.85
CA VAL A 27 5.42 24.86 4.67
C VAL A 27 6.01 24.26 3.38
N GLY A 28 7.32 23.96 3.36
CA GLY A 28 7.98 23.30 2.23
C GLY A 28 7.37 21.94 1.90
N TYR A 29 7.04 21.17 2.92
CA TYR A 29 6.37 19.89 2.76
C TYR A 29 4.99 20.03 2.12
N TYR A 30 4.15 20.95 2.58
CA TYR A 30 2.85 21.20 1.96
C TYR A 30 2.97 21.77 0.55
N ALA A 31 3.93 22.67 0.30
CA ALA A 31 4.16 23.23 -1.02
C ALA A 31 4.56 22.15 -2.05
N GLN A 32 5.48 21.23 -1.71
CA GLN A 32 5.84 20.11 -2.59
C GLN A 32 4.67 19.13 -2.79
N SER A 33 3.84 18.88 -1.77
CA SER A 33 2.69 18.01 -1.85
C SER A 33 1.62 18.56 -2.80
N ILE A 34 1.29 19.84 -2.66
CA ILE A 34 0.32 20.54 -3.53
C ILE A 34 0.88 20.67 -4.95
N GLY A 35 2.12 21.13 -5.11
CA GLY A 35 2.76 21.30 -6.41
C GLY A 35 2.88 19.98 -7.18
N GLY A 36 3.27 18.89 -6.50
CA GLY A 36 3.36 17.56 -7.09
C GLY A 36 2.01 17.04 -7.57
N HIS A 37 0.94 17.24 -6.77
CA HIS A 37 -0.41 16.86 -7.18
C HIS A 37 -0.92 17.69 -8.37
N LEU A 38 -0.78 19.02 -8.32
CA LEU A 38 -1.20 19.88 -9.42
C LEU A 38 -0.45 19.56 -10.73
N GLY A 39 0.85 19.27 -10.66
CA GLY A 39 1.64 18.84 -11.81
C GLY A 39 1.10 17.52 -12.41
N LEU A 40 0.78 16.54 -11.54
CA LEU A 40 0.19 15.29 -11.96
C LEU A 40 -1.17 15.49 -12.66
N MET A 41 -2.04 16.35 -12.10
CA MET A 41 -3.35 16.64 -12.68
C MET A 41 -3.22 17.37 -14.02
N ALA A 42 -2.26 18.28 -14.15
CA ALA A 42 -1.98 19.01 -15.40
C ALA A 42 -1.51 18.09 -16.54
N GLU A 43 -0.75 17.03 -16.23
CA GLU A 43 -0.30 16.02 -17.20
C GLU A 43 -1.42 15.03 -17.58
N SER A 44 -2.51 14.96 -16.84
CA SER A 44 -3.58 14.00 -17.04
C SER A 44 -4.51 14.42 -18.20
N ARG A 45 -4.95 13.44 -18.99
CA ARG A 45 -5.94 13.62 -20.08
C ARG A 45 -7.10 12.63 -19.93
N PRO A 46 -8.30 12.92 -20.45
CA PRO A 46 -9.42 11.99 -20.43
C PRO A 46 -9.03 10.61 -20.98
N LEU A 47 -9.56 9.55 -20.41
CA LEU A 47 -9.21 8.19 -20.77
C LEU A 47 -9.50 7.85 -22.24
N PRO A 48 -10.65 8.26 -22.85
CA PRO A 48 -10.87 8.06 -24.28
C PRO A 48 -9.81 8.72 -25.17
N ASP A 49 -9.38 9.94 -24.81
CA ASP A 49 -8.37 10.69 -25.56
C ASP A 49 -6.99 10.02 -25.43
N ALA A 50 -6.67 9.50 -24.23
CA ALA A 50 -5.44 8.76 -23.99
C ALA A 50 -5.39 7.46 -24.82
N ILE A 51 -6.52 6.75 -24.93
CA ILE A 51 -6.64 5.53 -25.74
C ILE A 51 -6.48 5.88 -27.24
N ALA A 52 -7.12 6.95 -27.72
CA ALA A 52 -7.00 7.41 -29.12
C ALA A 52 -5.55 7.78 -29.45
N ALA A 53 -4.90 8.57 -28.58
CA ALA A 53 -3.50 8.96 -28.76
C ALA A 53 -2.53 7.74 -28.73
N ALA A 54 -2.78 6.75 -27.89
CA ALA A 54 -1.98 5.53 -27.86
C ALA A 54 -2.13 4.71 -29.15
N ARG A 55 -3.34 4.65 -29.72
CA ARG A 55 -3.59 3.99 -31.03
C ARG A 55 -2.90 4.70 -32.17
N GLU A 56 -2.98 6.03 -32.22
CA GLU A 56 -2.29 6.86 -33.22
C GLU A 56 -0.77 6.66 -33.14
N ALA A 57 -0.21 6.62 -31.95
CA ALA A 57 1.20 6.34 -31.70
C ALA A 57 1.59 4.87 -31.95
N LYS A 58 0.66 4.00 -32.34
CA LYS A 58 0.83 2.55 -32.54
C LYS A 58 1.25 1.82 -31.23
N ASP A 59 1.05 2.42 -30.06
CA ASP A 59 1.21 1.76 -28.76
C ASP A 59 -0.07 0.96 -28.43
N THR A 60 -0.21 -0.18 -29.11
CA THR A 60 -1.36 -1.08 -28.93
C THR A 60 -1.44 -1.63 -27.52
N ARG A 61 -0.28 -1.81 -26.85
CA ARG A 61 -0.21 -2.30 -25.47
C ARG A 61 -0.83 -1.28 -24.51
N LEU A 62 -0.43 -0.03 -24.58
CA LEU A 62 -1.00 1.04 -23.74
C LEU A 62 -2.50 1.18 -24.00
N ALA A 63 -2.92 1.22 -25.28
CA ALA A 63 -4.34 1.36 -25.64
C ALA A 63 -5.19 0.24 -25.04
N GLN A 64 -4.73 -1.02 -25.10
CA GLN A 64 -5.42 -2.17 -24.50
C GLN A 64 -5.47 -2.09 -22.97
N ARG A 65 -4.36 -1.69 -22.32
CA ARG A 65 -4.28 -1.55 -20.85
C ARG A 65 -5.21 -0.45 -20.35
N LEU A 66 -5.29 0.67 -21.03
CA LEU A 66 -6.19 1.77 -20.70
C LEU A 66 -7.66 1.38 -20.89
N ALA A 67 -7.99 0.67 -21.98
CA ALA A 67 -9.34 0.16 -22.19
C ALA A 67 -9.76 -0.83 -21.08
N LEU A 68 -8.88 -1.77 -20.72
CA LEU A 68 -9.12 -2.70 -19.62
C LEU A 68 -9.33 -1.95 -18.28
N ALA A 69 -8.50 -0.94 -17.99
CA ALA A 69 -8.66 -0.14 -16.78
C ALA A 69 -10.01 0.59 -16.75
N GLY A 70 -10.50 1.09 -17.89
CA GLY A 70 -11.85 1.66 -18.02
C GLY A 70 -12.95 0.64 -17.70
N THR A 71 -12.83 -0.58 -18.23
CA THR A 71 -13.77 -1.68 -17.95
C THR A 71 -13.78 -2.04 -16.46
N ILE A 72 -12.60 -2.13 -15.84
CA ILE A 72 -12.46 -2.38 -14.38
C ILE A 72 -13.11 -1.25 -13.57
N ARG A 73 -12.88 0.00 -13.99
CA ARG A 73 -13.46 1.18 -13.34
C ARG A 73 -14.99 1.18 -13.37
N ASP A 74 -15.59 0.86 -14.50
CA ASP A 74 -17.03 0.76 -14.67
C ASP A 74 -17.62 -0.40 -13.84
N PHE A 75 -16.90 -1.53 -13.79
CA PHE A 75 -17.25 -2.65 -12.92
C PHE A 75 -17.27 -2.25 -11.44
N ALA A 76 -16.29 -1.47 -10.99
CA ALA A 76 -16.23 -1.00 -9.61
C ALA A 76 -17.51 -0.28 -9.17
N SER A 77 -18.04 0.61 -10.01
CA SER A 77 -19.28 1.34 -9.69
C SER A 77 -20.52 0.46 -9.83
N ARG A 78 -20.60 -0.32 -10.91
CA ARG A 78 -21.79 -1.13 -11.19
C ARG A 78 -21.95 -2.30 -10.24
N GLU A 79 -20.88 -3.08 -10.02
CA GLU A 79 -20.93 -4.34 -9.31
C GLU A 79 -20.57 -4.22 -7.81
N LEU A 80 -19.61 -3.33 -7.49
CA LEU A 80 -19.13 -3.16 -6.11
C LEU A 80 -19.75 -1.95 -5.42
N LYS A 81 -20.58 -1.16 -6.11
CA LYS A 81 -21.20 0.07 -5.58
C LYS A 81 -20.16 1.09 -5.07
N LEU A 82 -18.94 1.04 -5.60
CA LEU A 82 -17.92 2.05 -5.36
C LEU A 82 -18.31 3.38 -6.07
N PRO A 83 -17.81 4.54 -5.61
CA PRO A 83 -18.22 5.85 -6.13
C PRO A 83 -18.10 5.95 -7.65
N ASP A 84 -19.14 6.46 -8.31
CA ASP A 84 -19.13 6.76 -9.75
C ASP A 84 -18.80 8.24 -9.97
N ASN A 85 -17.51 8.56 -9.98
CA ASN A 85 -16.96 9.89 -10.17
C ASN A 85 -15.85 9.87 -11.23
N GLY A 86 -15.11 10.98 -11.40
CA GLY A 86 -14.03 11.12 -12.38
C GLY A 86 -12.74 10.38 -12.05
N SER A 87 -12.58 9.83 -10.82
CA SER A 87 -11.39 9.07 -10.45
C SER A 87 -11.19 7.85 -11.33
N TYR A 88 -9.94 7.67 -11.81
CA TYR A 88 -9.50 6.61 -12.76
C TYR A 88 -10.17 6.66 -14.13
N ARG A 89 -10.77 7.82 -14.50
CA ARG A 89 -11.30 8.11 -15.85
C ARG A 89 -10.39 9.03 -16.66
N ARG A 90 -9.20 9.31 -16.15
CA ARG A 90 -8.12 10.08 -16.78
C ARG A 90 -6.83 9.26 -16.75
N TYR A 91 -5.83 9.61 -17.57
CA TYR A 91 -4.50 8.96 -17.58
C TYR A 91 -3.40 9.99 -17.61
N ALA A 92 -2.34 9.77 -16.83
CA ALA A 92 -1.09 10.53 -16.85
C ALA A 92 0.13 9.62 -16.95
N ASN A 93 1.14 10.05 -17.73
CA ASN A 93 2.43 9.36 -17.82
C ASN A 93 3.51 10.19 -17.13
N LEU A 94 3.85 9.82 -15.91
CA LEU A 94 4.81 10.52 -15.06
C LEU A 94 6.28 10.30 -15.48
N ARG A 95 6.56 9.39 -16.41
CA ARG A 95 7.91 9.01 -16.86
C ARG A 95 8.85 8.61 -15.72
N ARG A 96 8.28 8.09 -14.63
CA ARG A 96 8.99 7.61 -13.43
C ARG A 96 8.28 6.39 -12.87
N PRO A 97 8.98 5.54 -12.07
CA PRO A 97 8.44 4.24 -11.62
C PRO A 97 7.39 4.37 -10.51
N TYR A 98 7.37 5.46 -9.77
CA TYR A 98 6.46 5.68 -8.65
C TYR A 98 5.88 7.09 -8.67
N VAL A 99 4.66 7.23 -8.16
CA VAL A 99 3.99 8.54 -8.05
C VAL A 99 4.49 9.31 -6.84
N VAL A 100 4.75 8.61 -5.73
CA VAL A 100 5.21 9.17 -4.45
C VAL A 100 6.23 8.22 -3.82
N TRP A 101 7.12 8.76 -3.00
CA TRP A 101 8.01 8.00 -2.11
C TRP A 101 7.59 8.23 -0.67
N SER A 102 7.17 7.17 0.03
CA SER A 102 6.79 7.23 1.44
C SER A 102 7.95 6.82 2.33
N VAL A 103 8.25 7.67 3.31
CA VAL A 103 9.27 7.43 4.34
C VAL A 103 8.56 6.92 5.58
N PHE A 104 8.91 5.71 5.99
CA PHE A 104 8.56 5.09 7.28
C PHE A 104 9.78 5.11 8.17
N ALA A 105 9.61 5.09 9.48
CA ALA A 105 10.72 4.98 10.41
C ALA A 105 10.30 4.27 11.70
N THR A 106 11.25 3.59 12.36
CA THR A 106 11.10 3.01 13.69
C THR A 106 12.35 3.30 14.52
N PRO A 107 12.27 3.24 15.86
CA PRO A 107 13.47 3.07 16.68
C PRO A 107 14.19 1.76 16.35
N GLU A 108 15.50 1.69 16.65
CA GLU A 108 16.36 0.53 16.31
C GLU A 108 15.85 -0.80 16.87
N LEU A 109 15.34 -0.80 18.11
CA LEU A 109 14.85 -1.99 18.82
C LEU A 109 13.34 -1.90 19.10
N SER A 110 12.56 -1.49 18.09
CA SER A 110 11.10 -1.39 18.19
C SER A 110 10.44 -1.72 16.85
N MET A 111 9.24 -2.28 16.92
CA MET A 111 8.36 -2.46 15.76
C MET A 111 7.30 -1.36 15.65
N GLU A 112 7.36 -0.33 16.50
CA GLU A 112 6.43 0.79 16.46
C GLU A 112 6.86 1.82 15.42
N LEU A 113 5.97 2.10 14.47
CA LEU A 113 6.19 3.13 13.47
C LEU A 113 6.15 4.53 14.10
N HIS A 114 7.14 5.34 13.75
CA HIS A 114 7.14 6.77 14.03
C HIS A 114 5.91 7.44 13.39
N LYS A 115 5.30 8.39 14.10
CA LYS A 115 4.10 9.09 13.63
C LYS A 115 4.40 10.55 13.34
N TRP A 116 3.90 11.02 12.22
CA TRP A 116 3.89 12.43 11.83
C TRP A 116 2.47 12.96 11.90
N CYS A 117 2.29 14.10 12.54
CA CYS A 117 0.98 14.71 12.70
C CYS A 117 0.82 15.93 11.79
N PHE A 118 -0.24 15.94 11.00
CA PHE A 118 -0.57 16.96 10.02
C PHE A 118 -1.93 17.59 10.36
N LEU A 119 -2.11 18.86 10.01
CA LEU A 119 -3.34 19.62 10.35
C LEU A 119 -4.63 18.98 9.80
N VAL A 120 -4.56 18.42 8.59
CA VAL A 120 -5.76 17.94 7.90
C VAL A 120 -5.97 16.44 8.09
N VAL A 121 -4.95 15.63 7.86
CA VAL A 121 -5.07 14.16 7.91
C VAL A 121 -4.87 13.58 9.29
N GLY A 122 -4.42 14.38 10.24
CA GLY A 122 -4.08 13.91 11.59
C GLY A 122 -2.72 13.22 11.63
N CYS A 123 -2.55 12.28 12.57
CA CYS A 123 -1.28 11.57 12.76
C CYS A 123 -1.26 10.27 11.96
N ILE A 124 -0.28 10.13 11.07
CA ILE A 124 -0.05 8.97 10.21
C ILE A 124 1.37 8.43 10.38
N SER A 125 1.58 7.19 9.98
CA SER A 125 2.82 6.45 10.22
C SER A 125 3.82 6.55 9.05
N TYR A 126 3.66 7.51 8.16
CA TYR A 126 4.57 7.76 7.04
C TYR A 126 4.57 9.24 6.63
N ARG A 127 5.59 9.63 5.86
CA ARG A 127 5.68 10.96 5.24
C ARG A 127 5.99 10.80 3.75
N GLY A 128 5.17 11.37 2.87
CA GLY A 128 5.27 11.19 1.42
C GLY A 128 5.95 12.33 0.71
N TYR A 129 6.68 11.99 -0.36
CA TYR A 129 7.40 12.94 -1.19
C TYR A 129 7.16 12.65 -2.67
N TYR A 130 6.97 13.70 -3.48
CA TYR A 130 6.86 13.56 -4.94
C TYR A 130 8.23 13.43 -5.63
N ASP A 131 9.31 13.76 -4.93
CA ASP A 131 10.69 13.59 -5.39
C ASP A 131 11.43 12.57 -4.53
N GLN A 132 12.17 11.65 -5.18
CA GLN A 132 12.90 10.59 -4.48
C GLN A 132 14.08 11.14 -3.68
N ALA A 133 14.80 12.13 -4.23
CA ALA A 133 15.96 12.69 -3.56
C ALA A 133 15.56 13.43 -2.26
N ASP A 134 14.37 14.04 -2.24
CA ASP A 134 13.82 14.66 -1.03
C ASP A 134 13.45 13.61 0.02
N ALA A 135 12.85 12.49 -0.39
CA ALA A 135 12.55 11.38 0.50
C ALA A 135 13.83 10.77 1.09
N ASP A 136 14.84 10.53 0.26
CA ASP A 136 16.12 9.96 0.68
C ASP A 136 16.88 10.93 1.60
N ARG A 137 16.87 12.23 1.34
CA ARG A 137 17.46 13.26 2.19
C ARG A 137 16.79 13.32 3.57
N TYR A 138 15.47 13.26 3.58
CA TYR A 138 14.70 13.23 4.83
C TYR A 138 15.00 11.95 5.64
N ALA A 139 15.04 10.79 4.97
CA ALA A 139 15.40 9.53 5.60
C ALA A 139 16.80 9.56 6.21
N GLU A 140 17.76 10.23 5.56
CA GLU A 140 19.10 10.40 6.11
C GLU A 140 19.11 11.27 7.38
N GLY A 141 18.26 12.29 7.45
CA GLY A 141 18.03 13.06 8.69
C GLY A 141 17.55 12.15 9.83
N LEU A 142 16.55 11.31 9.57
CA LEU A 142 16.02 10.36 10.56
C LEU A 142 17.08 9.35 11.07
N ARG A 143 18.02 8.93 10.21
CA ARG A 143 19.15 8.07 10.64
C ARG A 143 20.06 8.78 11.63
N LYS A 144 20.34 10.09 11.41
CA LYS A 144 21.14 10.90 12.32
C LYS A 144 20.44 11.10 13.66
N ASP A 145 19.11 11.09 13.66
CA ASP A 145 18.26 11.13 14.87
C ASP A 145 18.10 9.76 15.55
N GLY A 146 18.81 8.72 15.10
CA GLY A 146 18.81 7.38 15.70
C GLY A 146 17.62 6.50 15.30
N LEU A 147 16.88 6.86 14.25
CA LEU A 147 15.79 6.06 13.72
C LEU A 147 16.26 5.19 12.54
N GLU A 148 15.56 4.10 12.29
CA GLU A 148 15.73 3.25 11.11
C GLU A 148 14.67 3.59 10.05
N PRO A 149 14.98 4.39 9.03
CA PRO A 149 14.03 4.72 7.98
C PRO A 149 13.97 3.65 6.90
N TYR A 150 12.80 3.58 6.25
CA TYR A 150 12.54 2.85 5.02
C TYR A 150 11.84 3.76 4.02
N VAL A 151 12.39 3.88 2.81
CA VAL A 151 11.80 4.66 1.71
C VAL A 151 11.16 3.69 0.73
N ALA A 152 9.83 3.73 0.65
CA ALA A 152 9.03 2.91 -0.24
C ALA A 152 8.54 3.73 -1.44
N GLY A 153 8.74 3.21 -2.66
CA GLY A 153 8.10 3.75 -3.86
C GLY A 153 6.62 3.31 -3.92
N ILE A 154 5.72 4.26 -4.09
CA ILE A 154 4.27 4.05 -4.10
C ILE A 154 3.75 4.22 -5.52
N PRO A 155 3.12 3.20 -6.13
CA PRO A 155 2.67 3.26 -7.51
C PRO A 155 1.38 4.07 -7.70
N ALA A 156 0.51 4.15 -6.67
CA ALA A 156 -0.76 4.86 -6.70
C ALA A 156 -1.06 5.50 -5.35
N TYR A 157 -1.93 6.47 -5.32
CA TYR A 157 -2.50 7.05 -4.10
C TYR A 157 -3.91 7.57 -4.39
N SER A 158 -4.69 7.77 -3.33
CA SER A 158 -6.01 8.36 -3.42
C SER A 158 -6.05 9.73 -2.74
N THR A 159 -6.75 10.67 -3.37
CA THR A 159 -7.10 11.95 -2.75
C THR A 159 -8.42 11.89 -1.98
N LEU A 160 -8.90 10.69 -1.64
CA LEU A 160 -10.18 10.46 -0.95
C LEU A 160 -11.39 11.03 -1.70
N GLY A 161 -11.28 11.22 -3.03
CA GLY A 161 -12.33 11.79 -3.86
C GLY A 161 -12.39 13.33 -3.87
N TYR A 162 -11.42 14.02 -3.24
CA TYR A 162 -11.30 15.48 -3.37
C TYR A 162 -10.92 15.90 -4.79
N PHE A 163 -10.22 15.03 -5.52
CA PHE A 163 -9.85 15.21 -6.92
C PHE A 163 -10.13 13.92 -7.71
N ASP A 164 -10.20 14.05 -9.03
CA ASP A 164 -10.33 12.94 -9.95
C ASP A 164 -8.98 12.25 -10.20
N ASP A 165 -8.57 11.37 -9.29
CA ASP A 165 -7.28 10.68 -9.35
C ASP A 165 -7.11 9.92 -10.67
N PRO A 166 -6.01 10.14 -11.45
CA PRO A 166 -5.84 9.50 -12.75
C PRO A 166 -5.26 8.08 -12.66
N LEU A 167 -5.49 7.29 -13.72
CA LEU A 167 -4.66 6.13 -14.03
C LEU A 167 -3.24 6.60 -14.32
N LEU A 168 -2.22 5.83 -13.89
CA LEU A 168 -0.82 6.20 -14.05
C LEU A 168 -0.02 5.10 -14.75
N ASN A 169 1.05 5.50 -15.47
CA ASN A 169 2.02 4.57 -16.03
C ASN A 169 2.68 3.68 -14.97
N THR A 170 2.69 4.10 -13.72
CA THR A 170 3.30 3.40 -12.58
C THR A 170 2.58 2.10 -12.21
N PHE A 171 1.30 1.93 -12.61
CA PHE A 171 0.53 0.72 -12.28
C PHE A 171 -0.34 0.17 -13.43
N VAL A 172 -0.57 0.91 -14.51
CA VAL A 172 -1.48 0.48 -15.59
C VAL A 172 -1.06 -0.84 -16.26
N TYR A 173 0.23 -1.18 -16.19
CA TYR A 173 0.78 -2.40 -16.77
C TYR A 173 0.80 -3.61 -15.81
N GLN A 174 0.29 -3.48 -14.60
CA GLN A 174 0.18 -4.60 -13.65
C GLN A 174 -0.72 -5.71 -14.22
N PRO A 175 -0.56 -6.98 -13.82
CA PRO A 175 -1.50 -8.04 -14.18
C PRO A 175 -2.95 -7.62 -13.94
N GLU A 176 -3.90 -8.15 -14.74
CA GLU A 176 -5.30 -7.71 -14.73
C GLU A 176 -5.91 -7.69 -13.32
N GLY A 177 -5.79 -8.78 -12.57
CA GLY A 177 -6.34 -8.84 -11.21
C GLY A 177 -5.67 -7.87 -10.25
N GLU A 178 -4.37 -7.58 -10.41
CA GLU A 178 -3.67 -6.58 -9.59
C GLU A 178 -4.08 -5.15 -9.94
N LEU A 179 -4.34 -4.87 -11.23
CA LEU A 179 -4.88 -3.59 -11.65
C LEU A 179 -6.28 -3.37 -11.07
N ALA A 180 -7.13 -4.41 -11.13
CA ALA A 180 -8.47 -4.37 -10.54
C ALA A 180 -8.39 -4.17 -9.01
N ARG A 181 -7.54 -4.93 -8.34
CA ARG A 181 -7.29 -4.83 -6.91
C ARG A 181 -6.92 -3.39 -6.49
N LEU A 182 -5.96 -2.79 -7.20
CA LEU A 182 -5.50 -1.43 -6.89
C LEU A 182 -6.62 -0.40 -7.09
N ILE A 183 -7.35 -0.45 -8.21
CA ILE A 183 -8.45 0.49 -8.47
C ILE A 183 -9.56 0.36 -7.42
N PHE A 184 -9.92 -0.85 -7.01
CA PHE A 184 -10.94 -1.07 -5.98
C PHE A 184 -10.49 -0.59 -4.61
N HIS A 185 -9.23 -0.83 -4.25
CA HIS A 185 -8.63 -0.35 -3.01
C HIS A 185 -8.72 1.18 -2.88
N GLU A 186 -8.24 1.88 -3.90
CA GLU A 186 -8.20 3.34 -3.90
C GLU A 186 -9.61 3.97 -3.88
N LEU A 187 -10.55 3.36 -4.62
CA LEU A 187 -11.95 3.80 -4.58
C LEU A 187 -12.62 3.49 -3.23
N ALA A 188 -12.22 2.44 -2.52
CA ALA A 188 -12.75 2.11 -1.21
C ALA A 188 -12.45 3.21 -0.18
N HIS A 189 -11.28 3.85 -0.25
CA HIS A 189 -10.94 4.97 0.60
C HIS A 189 -11.88 6.18 0.45
N GLN A 190 -12.55 6.31 -0.70
CA GLN A 190 -13.57 7.35 -0.91
C GLN A 190 -14.93 7.00 -0.27
N VAL A 191 -15.14 5.74 0.11
CA VAL A 191 -16.39 5.27 0.73
C VAL A 191 -16.37 5.45 2.24
N VAL A 192 -15.30 4.98 2.90
CA VAL A 192 -15.13 5.07 4.36
C VAL A 192 -13.69 5.49 4.67
N TYR A 193 -13.55 6.57 5.41
CA TYR A 193 -12.25 7.04 5.90
C TYR A 193 -12.38 7.56 7.32
N VAL A 194 -11.61 7.00 8.24
CA VAL A 194 -11.57 7.38 9.66
C VAL A 194 -10.27 8.13 9.93
N ARG A 195 -10.39 9.40 10.33
CA ARG A 195 -9.24 10.23 10.65
C ARG A 195 -8.44 9.64 11.81
N ASN A 196 -7.11 9.66 11.73
CA ASN A 196 -6.16 9.14 12.74
C ASN A 196 -6.19 7.60 12.91
N ASP A 197 -6.79 6.86 11.99
CA ASP A 197 -6.85 5.39 12.06
C ASP A 197 -6.47 4.73 10.74
N THR A 198 -5.18 4.77 10.42
CA THR A 198 -4.62 4.14 9.22
C THR A 198 -4.95 2.64 9.17
N THR A 199 -4.85 1.94 10.31
CA THR A 199 -5.12 0.50 10.38
C THR A 199 -6.55 0.15 10.00
N PHE A 200 -7.53 0.94 10.45
CA PHE A 200 -8.93 0.78 10.05
C PHE A 200 -9.09 1.00 8.54
N ASN A 201 -8.58 2.14 8.03
CA ASN A 201 -8.75 2.55 6.64
C ASN A 201 -8.17 1.54 5.66
N GLU A 202 -6.93 1.12 5.92
CA GLU A 202 -6.23 0.16 5.06
C GLU A 202 -6.85 -1.25 5.12
N SER A 203 -7.25 -1.69 6.31
CA SER A 203 -7.92 -2.99 6.45
C SER A 203 -9.30 -3.01 5.77
N PHE A 204 -10.04 -1.91 5.83
CA PHE A 204 -11.31 -1.76 5.12
C PHE A 204 -11.08 -1.83 3.60
N ALA A 205 -10.16 -1.02 3.07
CA ALA A 205 -9.86 -1.01 1.64
C ALA A 205 -9.32 -2.37 1.17
N THR A 206 -8.48 -3.05 1.97
CA THR A 206 -7.98 -4.40 1.68
C THR A 206 -9.12 -5.45 1.65
N ALA A 207 -10.10 -5.36 2.52
CA ALA A 207 -11.26 -6.26 2.46
C ALA A 207 -12.10 -6.00 1.20
N VAL A 208 -12.34 -4.73 0.83
CA VAL A 208 -13.05 -4.37 -0.39
C VAL A 208 -12.29 -4.84 -1.64
N GLU A 209 -10.98 -4.59 -1.72
CA GLU A 209 -10.17 -5.01 -2.87
C GLU A 209 -10.20 -6.53 -3.05
N THR A 210 -10.07 -7.29 -1.95
CA THR A 210 -10.03 -8.76 -1.99
C THR A 210 -11.35 -9.32 -2.51
N ALA A 211 -12.46 -8.98 -1.87
CA ALA A 211 -13.78 -9.44 -2.30
C ALA A 211 -14.17 -8.89 -3.69
N GLY A 212 -13.76 -7.66 -4.00
CA GLY A 212 -13.99 -7.05 -5.32
C GLY A 212 -13.26 -7.76 -6.45
N VAL A 213 -12.00 -8.14 -6.23
CA VAL A 213 -11.24 -8.92 -7.22
C VAL A 213 -11.80 -10.32 -7.40
N GLU A 214 -12.20 -11.01 -6.33
CA GLU A 214 -12.87 -12.30 -6.45
C GLU A 214 -14.12 -12.20 -7.34
N ARG A 215 -14.94 -11.16 -7.13
CA ARG A 215 -16.11 -10.90 -7.97
C ARG A 215 -15.74 -10.54 -9.41
N TRP A 216 -14.70 -9.73 -9.64
CA TRP A 216 -14.17 -9.43 -10.97
C TRP A 216 -13.74 -10.70 -11.71
N LEU A 217 -12.94 -11.52 -11.05
CA LEU A 217 -12.44 -12.77 -11.61
C LEU A 217 -13.56 -13.75 -11.94
N ALA A 218 -14.61 -13.80 -11.11
CA ALA A 218 -15.75 -14.66 -11.34
C ALA A 218 -16.61 -14.23 -12.54
N LEU A 219 -16.83 -12.94 -12.73
CA LEU A 219 -17.83 -12.40 -13.66
C LEU A 219 -17.25 -11.85 -14.96
N ALA A 220 -16.02 -11.32 -14.95
CA ALA A 220 -15.50 -10.51 -16.05
C ALA A 220 -14.14 -10.95 -16.59
N ALA A 221 -13.28 -11.58 -15.78
CA ALA A 221 -11.93 -11.93 -16.18
C ALA A 221 -11.88 -13.19 -17.07
N SER A 222 -10.86 -13.27 -17.94
CA SER A 222 -10.61 -14.49 -18.73
C SER A 222 -10.13 -15.66 -17.86
N PRO A 223 -10.25 -16.92 -18.31
CA PRO A 223 -9.69 -18.07 -17.61
C PRO A 223 -8.20 -17.94 -17.33
N GLU A 224 -7.44 -17.39 -18.28
CA GLU A 224 -5.99 -17.17 -18.17
C GLU A 224 -5.67 -16.12 -17.11
N ALA A 225 -6.42 -15.01 -17.08
CA ALA A 225 -6.29 -13.96 -16.05
C ALA A 225 -6.59 -14.52 -14.65
N ARG A 226 -7.61 -15.37 -14.53
CA ARG A 226 -7.95 -16.07 -13.27
C ARG A 226 -6.82 -17.00 -12.80
N ALA A 227 -6.26 -17.80 -13.70
CA ALA A 227 -5.17 -18.72 -13.37
C ALA A 227 -3.91 -17.96 -12.96
N SER A 228 -3.54 -16.94 -13.72
CA SER A 228 -2.40 -16.05 -13.43
C SER A 228 -2.55 -15.35 -12.07
N TYR A 229 -3.75 -14.82 -11.78
CA TYR A 229 -4.02 -14.17 -10.51
C TYR A 229 -3.91 -15.11 -9.31
N ARG A 230 -4.47 -16.32 -9.40
CA ARG A 230 -4.38 -17.31 -8.30
C ARG A 230 -2.94 -17.62 -7.93
N GLN A 231 -2.08 -17.81 -8.95
CA GLN A 231 -0.66 -18.08 -8.71
C GLN A 231 0.04 -16.89 -8.09
N TYR A 232 -0.26 -15.67 -8.56
CA TYR A 232 0.28 -14.44 -8.00
C TYR A 232 -0.18 -14.24 -6.56
N ASP A 233 -1.47 -14.42 -6.28
CA ASP A 233 -2.07 -14.26 -4.97
C ASP A 233 -1.51 -15.25 -3.94
N LEU A 234 -1.31 -16.51 -4.32
CA LEU A 234 -0.65 -17.50 -3.46
C LEU A 234 0.75 -17.05 -3.05
N ARG A 235 1.58 -16.60 -4.01
CA ARG A 235 2.93 -16.10 -3.72
C ARG A 235 2.87 -14.87 -2.81
N ARG A 236 1.92 -13.97 -3.03
CA ARG A 236 1.71 -12.78 -2.20
C ARG A 236 1.34 -13.15 -0.77
N GLN A 237 0.45 -14.11 -0.58
CA GLN A 237 0.05 -14.61 0.75
C GLN A 237 1.23 -15.26 1.48
N GLN A 238 1.99 -16.13 0.81
CA GLN A 238 3.18 -16.78 1.38
C GLN A 238 4.26 -15.75 1.76
N PHE A 239 4.53 -14.80 0.87
CA PHE A 239 5.47 -13.71 1.14
C PHE A 239 5.05 -12.88 2.35
N ARG A 240 3.79 -12.48 2.41
CA ARG A 240 3.23 -11.72 3.52
C ARG A 240 3.30 -12.49 4.84
N ALA A 241 2.92 -13.77 4.85
CA ALA A 241 2.98 -14.62 6.03
C ALA A 241 4.41 -14.67 6.60
N MET A 242 5.41 -14.86 5.74
CA MET A 242 6.83 -14.82 6.10
C MET A 242 7.24 -13.49 6.75
N LEU A 243 6.78 -12.36 6.21
CA LEU A 243 7.10 -11.04 6.77
C LEU A 243 6.43 -10.80 8.12
N LEU A 244 5.17 -11.21 8.29
CA LEU A 244 4.43 -11.07 9.55
C LEU A 244 5.04 -11.94 10.65
N GLU A 245 5.37 -13.20 10.35
CA GLU A 245 6.08 -14.08 11.28
C GLU A 245 7.42 -13.46 11.72
N THR A 246 8.19 -12.93 10.78
CA THR A 246 9.46 -12.27 11.08
C THR A 246 9.28 -11.05 11.96
N ARG A 247 8.28 -10.23 11.68
CA ARG A 247 7.89 -9.08 12.50
C ARG A 247 7.56 -9.48 13.93
N ASP A 248 6.76 -10.53 14.11
CA ASP A 248 6.33 -10.98 15.43
C ASP A 248 7.52 -11.54 16.25
N ARG A 249 8.46 -12.19 15.58
CA ARG A 249 9.72 -12.64 16.21
C ARG A 249 10.59 -11.47 16.65
N LEU A 250 10.68 -10.41 15.86
CA LEU A 250 11.40 -9.18 16.23
C LEU A 250 10.71 -8.47 17.40
N ASP A 251 9.38 -8.33 17.38
CA ASP A 251 8.62 -7.70 18.44
C ASP A 251 8.79 -8.46 19.78
N ALA A 252 8.72 -9.79 19.75
CA ALA A 252 8.98 -10.63 20.91
C ALA A 252 10.42 -10.46 21.43
N LEU A 253 11.42 -10.41 20.55
CA LEU A 253 12.82 -10.17 20.91
C LEU A 253 12.98 -8.81 21.60
N TYR A 254 12.40 -7.75 21.06
CA TYR A 254 12.55 -6.39 21.61
C TYR A 254 11.85 -6.22 22.97
N ARG A 255 10.74 -6.93 23.19
CA ARG A 255 10.03 -6.96 24.49
C ARG A 255 10.70 -7.83 25.54
N SER A 256 11.66 -8.66 25.16
CA SER A 256 12.37 -9.52 26.11
C SER A 256 13.23 -8.74 27.09
N ALA A 257 13.63 -9.36 28.20
CA ALA A 257 14.55 -8.79 29.19
C ALA A 257 16.03 -8.85 28.77
N LEU A 258 16.35 -9.23 27.54
CA LEU A 258 17.73 -9.30 27.04
C LEU A 258 18.36 -7.91 26.97
N PRO A 259 19.68 -7.78 27.22
CA PRO A 259 20.38 -6.52 26.98
C PRO A 259 20.39 -6.15 25.49
N ASP A 260 20.54 -4.86 25.22
CA ASP A 260 20.40 -4.31 23.86
C ASP A 260 21.38 -4.94 22.84
N ASP A 261 22.62 -5.26 23.25
CA ASP A 261 23.58 -5.92 22.37
C ASP A 261 23.14 -7.34 21.98
N ALA A 262 22.51 -8.09 22.91
CA ALA A 262 21.92 -9.39 22.60
C ALA A 262 20.68 -9.23 21.68
N LYS A 263 19.87 -8.18 21.86
CA LYS A 263 18.75 -7.85 20.95
C LYS A 263 19.26 -7.50 19.56
N ARG A 264 20.33 -6.72 19.41
CA ARG A 264 20.97 -6.41 18.12
C ARG A 264 21.47 -7.67 17.42
N ALA A 265 22.16 -8.56 18.15
CA ALA A 265 22.61 -9.83 17.59
C ALA A 265 21.42 -10.72 17.15
N GLY A 266 20.38 -10.80 17.96
CA GLY A 266 19.13 -11.51 17.65
C GLY A 266 18.43 -10.94 16.41
N LYS A 267 18.34 -9.61 16.29
CA LYS A 267 17.80 -8.91 15.11
C LYS A 267 18.57 -9.29 13.85
N ALA A 268 19.90 -9.25 13.87
CA ALA A 268 20.72 -9.64 12.73
C ALA A 268 20.47 -11.09 12.31
N ALA A 269 20.37 -12.02 13.28
CA ALA A 269 20.07 -13.42 13.02
C ALA A 269 18.65 -13.62 12.42
N ILE A 270 17.65 -12.90 12.91
CA ILE A 270 16.28 -12.95 12.39
C ILE A 270 16.24 -12.44 10.95
N PHE A 271 16.89 -11.34 10.62
CA PHE A 271 16.95 -10.83 9.25
C PHE A 271 17.73 -11.75 8.29
N ALA A 272 18.80 -12.41 8.77
CA ALA A 272 19.48 -13.43 7.98
C ALA A 272 18.55 -14.63 7.70
N GLY A 273 17.79 -15.06 8.70
CA GLY A 273 16.77 -16.10 8.57
C GLY A 273 15.67 -15.73 7.55
N LEU A 274 15.21 -14.48 7.55
CA LEU A 274 14.22 -13.98 6.58
C LEU A 274 14.75 -14.06 5.14
N ARG A 275 16.00 -13.66 4.90
CA ARG A 275 16.62 -13.79 3.57
C ARG A 275 16.73 -15.25 3.12
N ALA A 276 17.11 -16.15 4.03
CA ALA A 276 17.20 -17.57 3.75
C ALA A 276 15.82 -18.19 3.46
N GLN A 277 14.77 -17.77 4.17
CA GLN A 277 13.41 -18.22 3.94
C GLN A 277 12.88 -17.73 2.58
N TYR A 278 13.15 -16.48 2.22
CA TYR A 278 12.80 -15.96 0.89
C TYR A 278 13.52 -16.73 -0.23
N ALA A 279 14.79 -17.04 -0.07
CA ALA A 279 15.52 -17.82 -1.05
C ALA A 279 14.90 -19.21 -1.30
N ARG A 280 14.42 -19.87 -0.24
CA ARG A 280 13.69 -21.16 -0.37
C ARG A 280 12.35 -20.97 -1.11
N LEU A 281 11.53 -19.99 -0.69
CA LEU A 281 10.26 -19.69 -1.37
C LEU A 281 10.46 -19.37 -2.85
N LYS A 282 11.52 -18.63 -3.19
CA LYS A 282 11.84 -18.33 -4.60
C LYS A 282 12.08 -19.59 -5.41
N VAL A 283 12.77 -20.60 -4.86
CA VAL A 283 12.94 -21.91 -5.51
C VAL A 283 11.61 -22.63 -5.69
N GLU A 284 10.77 -22.68 -4.64
CA GLU A 284 9.42 -23.28 -4.69
C GLU A 284 8.52 -22.60 -5.74
N TRP A 285 8.70 -21.30 -5.96
CA TRP A 285 7.98 -20.52 -6.97
C TRP A 285 8.56 -20.66 -8.39
N GLY A 286 9.48 -21.58 -8.62
CA GLY A 286 10.11 -21.78 -9.93
C GLY A 286 11.01 -20.63 -10.36
N GLY A 287 11.67 -19.96 -9.41
CA GLY A 287 12.59 -18.85 -9.68
C GLY A 287 11.90 -17.48 -9.78
N TYR A 288 10.64 -17.35 -9.39
CA TYR A 288 9.94 -16.06 -9.44
C TYR A 288 10.68 -14.97 -8.65
N SER A 289 11.05 -13.90 -9.32
CA SER A 289 11.91 -12.81 -8.81
C SER A 289 11.14 -11.54 -8.40
N GLY A 290 9.81 -11.57 -8.38
CA GLY A 290 8.98 -10.39 -8.16
C GLY A 290 9.21 -9.65 -6.85
N TYR A 291 9.83 -10.31 -5.85
CA TYR A 291 10.16 -9.70 -4.56
C TYR A 291 11.67 -9.47 -4.35
N ASP A 292 12.55 -9.74 -5.33
CA ASP A 292 14.00 -9.56 -5.20
C ASP A 292 14.34 -8.13 -4.79
N ARG A 293 13.70 -7.14 -5.43
CA ARG A 293 13.91 -5.72 -5.16
C ARG A 293 13.64 -5.33 -3.69
N TRP A 294 12.74 -6.04 -3.01
CA TRP A 294 12.45 -5.82 -1.61
C TRP A 294 13.65 -6.15 -0.71
N PHE A 295 14.53 -7.04 -1.16
CA PHE A 295 15.76 -7.48 -0.45
C PHE A 295 17.05 -6.80 -0.94
N GLU A 296 17.01 -5.92 -1.94
CA GLU A 296 18.20 -5.24 -2.49
C GLU A 296 18.89 -4.35 -1.44
N LYS A 297 18.11 -3.68 -0.60
CA LYS A 297 18.63 -2.82 0.46
C LYS A 297 18.77 -3.59 1.79
N PRO A 298 19.56 -3.06 2.74
CA PRO A 298 19.53 -3.58 4.11
C PRO A 298 18.13 -3.56 4.68
N LEU A 299 17.74 -4.66 5.35
CA LEU A 299 16.43 -4.77 5.99
C LEU A 299 16.36 -3.87 7.22
N THR A 300 15.20 -3.25 7.44
CA THR A 300 14.94 -2.41 8.61
C THR A 300 13.63 -2.82 9.29
N ASN A 301 13.49 -2.49 10.57
CA ASN A 301 12.23 -2.70 11.29
C ASN A 301 11.08 -1.94 10.61
N ALA A 302 11.32 -0.71 10.14
CA ALA A 302 10.31 0.10 9.48
C ALA A 302 9.72 -0.58 8.25
N GLN A 303 10.54 -1.33 7.50
CA GLN A 303 10.11 -2.07 6.31
C GLN A 303 9.10 -3.18 6.65
N LEU A 304 9.32 -3.91 7.77
CA LEU A 304 8.39 -4.95 8.22
C LEU A 304 7.18 -4.37 8.94
N ALA A 305 7.37 -3.33 9.75
CA ALA A 305 6.30 -2.68 10.48
C ALA A 305 5.25 -2.06 9.53
N ALA A 306 5.69 -1.49 8.41
CA ALA A 306 4.79 -0.97 7.39
C ALA A 306 3.83 -2.04 6.85
N VAL A 307 4.28 -3.29 6.66
CA VAL A 307 3.43 -4.39 6.14
C VAL A 307 2.28 -4.75 7.08
N ALA A 308 2.51 -4.71 8.40
CA ALA A 308 1.52 -5.13 9.40
C ALA A 308 0.32 -4.17 9.50
N THR A 309 0.49 -2.90 9.17
CA THR A 309 -0.54 -1.86 9.27
C THR A 309 -1.80 -2.18 8.46
N TYR A 310 -1.68 -2.98 7.41
CA TYR A 310 -2.72 -3.22 6.40
C TYR A 310 -3.61 -4.44 6.67
N GLN A 311 -3.37 -5.23 7.73
CA GLN A 311 -3.97 -6.58 7.83
C GLN A 311 -4.84 -6.81 9.07
N GLN A 312 -4.69 -6.01 10.10
CA GLN A 312 -5.24 -6.30 11.42
C GLN A 312 -6.75 -6.55 11.42
N TRP A 313 -7.52 -5.75 10.67
CA TRP A 313 -8.99 -5.81 10.69
C TRP A 313 -9.60 -6.40 9.41
N VAL A 314 -8.79 -6.89 8.46
CA VAL A 314 -9.30 -7.52 7.24
C VAL A 314 -10.27 -8.65 7.54
N PRO A 315 -9.99 -9.60 8.46
CA PRO A 315 -10.93 -10.67 8.79
C PRO A 315 -12.28 -10.16 9.32
N ALA A 316 -12.25 -9.06 10.10
CA ALA A 316 -13.47 -8.43 10.65
C ALA A 316 -14.34 -7.82 9.54
N PHE A 317 -13.73 -7.11 8.58
CA PHE A 317 -14.47 -6.53 7.46
C PHE A 317 -14.96 -7.59 6.48
N THR A 318 -14.18 -8.65 6.24
CA THR A 318 -14.64 -9.81 5.44
C THR A 318 -15.86 -10.48 6.09
N ALA A 319 -15.83 -10.70 7.40
CA ALA A 319 -16.97 -11.22 8.14
C ALA A 319 -18.17 -10.24 8.11
N LEU A 320 -17.91 -8.94 8.17
CA LEU A 320 -18.97 -7.92 8.07
C LEU A 320 -19.67 -7.96 6.70
N LEU A 321 -18.91 -8.08 5.60
CA LEU A 321 -19.49 -8.23 4.25
C LEU A 321 -20.33 -9.51 4.16
N ALA A 322 -19.84 -10.64 4.67
CA ALA A 322 -20.58 -11.89 4.69
C ALA A 322 -21.87 -11.80 5.52
N ARG A 323 -21.84 -11.14 6.70
CA ARG A 323 -23.04 -10.92 7.55
C ARG A 323 -24.09 -10.02 6.87
N ASN A 324 -23.68 -9.18 5.92
CA ASN A 324 -24.60 -8.39 5.10
C ASN A 324 -24.99 -9.12 3.80
N GLY A 325 -24.79 -10.45 3.70
CA GLY A 325 -25.20 -11.23 2.54
C GLY A 325 -24.47 -10.87 1.25
N GLY A 326 -23.30 -10.23 1.31
CA GLY A 326 -22.57 -9.72 0.15
C GLY A 326 -23.16 -8.44 -0.46
N ASP A 327 -24.14 -7.81 0.18
CA ASP A 327 -24.67 -6.49 -0.23
C ASP A 327 -23.66 -5.39 0.11
N TRP A 328 -23.07 -4.81 -0.94
CA TRP A 328 -22.05 -3.77 -0.83
C TRP A 328 -22.59 -2.50 -0.16
N THR A 329 -23.84 -2.10 -0.44
CA THR A 329 -24.43 -0.89 0.12
C THR A 329 -24.65 -1.03 1.62
N ALA A 330 -25.23 -2.17 2.05
CA ALA A 330 -25.42 -2.50 3.46
C ALA A 330 -24.07 -2.64 4.21
N PHE A 331 -23.08 -3.27 3.58
CA PHE A 331 -21.73 -3.39 4.10
C PHE A 331 -21.07 -2.03 4.34
N TYR A 332 -21.10 -1.13 3.34
CA TYR A 332 -20.52 0.21 3.48
C TYR A 332 -21.22 1.03 4.58
N ALA A 333 -22.53 0.94 4.65
CA ALA A 333 -23.29 1.60 5.73
C ALA A 333 -22.89 1.04 7.11
N ALA A 334 -22.71 -0.27 7.24
CA ALA A 334 -22.26 -0.90 8.48
C ALA A 334 -20.82 -0.50 8.83
N ALA A 335 -19.91 -0.47 7.85
CA ALA A 335 -18.52 -0.05 8.05
C ALA A 335 -18.42 1.42 8.50
N ARG A 336 -19.24 2.32 7.93
CA ARG A 336 -19.33 3.73 8.37
C ARG A 336 -19.78 3.82 9.83
N ARG A 337 -20.85 3.13 10.22
CA ARG A 337 -21.31 3.12 11.61
C ARG A 337 -20.24 2.67 12.60
N ILE A 338 -19.40 1.68 12.21
CA ILE A 338 -18.26 1.27 13.03
C ILE A 338 -17.19 2.36 13.05
N GLY A 339 -16.91 3.00 11.90
CA GLY A 339 -15.95 4.09 11.77
C GLY A 339 -16.28 5.31 12.63
N ASP A 340 -17.58 5.60 12.81
CA ASP A 340 -18.06 6.74 13.61
C ASP A 340 -17.94 6.52 15.13
N LEU A 341 -17.69 5.30 15.59
CA LEU A 341 -17.50 4.99 17.00
C LEU A 341 -16.18 5.58 17.54
N PRO A 342 -16.11 5.91 18.83
CA PRO A 342 -14.85 6.16 19.51
C PRO A 342 -13.87 5.00 19.31
N ARG A 343 -12.56 5.28 19.25
CA ARG A 343 -11.53 4.28 18.88
C ARG A 343 -11.65 2.98 19.69
N ALA A 344 -11.77 3.08 21.00
CA ALA A 344 -11.84 1.89 21.88
C ALA A 344 -13.07 1.01 21.57
N GLU A 345 -14.22 1.61 21.31
CA GLU A 345 -15.47 0.91 20.96
C GLU A 345 -15.38 0.32 19.56
N ARG A 346 -14.82 1.07 18.60
CA ARG A 346 -14.56 0.60 17.24
C ARG A 346 -13.66 -0.64 17.24
N ASP A 347 -12.54 -0.59 17.96
CA ASP A 347 -11.61 -1.70 18.07
C ASP A 347 -12.26 -2.92 18.77
N ALA A 348 -13.09 -2.71 19.78
CA ALA A 348 -13.87 -3.77 20.41
C ALA A 348 -14.85 -4.41 19.43
N ARG A 349 -15.58 -3.58 18.66
CA ARG A 349 -16.54 -4.07 17.66
C ARG A 349 -15.89 -4.86 16.55
N LEU A 350 -14.71 -4.43 16.08
CA LEU A 350 -13.93 -5.17 15.08
C LEU A 350 -13.40 -6.51 15.62
N ARG A 351 -12.98 -6.57 16.90
CA ARG A 351 -12.60 -7.84 17.54
C ARG A 351 -13.76 -8.83 17.64
N GLU A 352 -14.97 -8.36 17.94
CA GLU A 352 -16.19 -9.19 17.98
C GLU A 352 -16.57 -9.73 16.59
N LEU A 353 -16.30 -8.97 15.55
CA LEU A 353 -16.58 -9.37 14.17
C LEU A 353 -15.57 -10.35 13.61
N ALA A 354 -14.31 -10.23 14.03
CA ALA A 354 -13.27 -11.12 13.57
C ALA A 354 -13.57 -12.56 14.00
N PRO A 355 -13.42 -13.56 13.11
CA PRO A 355 -13.55 -14.96 13.51
C PRO A 355 -12.52 -15.27 14.60
N PRO A 356 -12.85 -16.16 15.55
CA PRO A 356 -11.86 -16.59 16.54
C PRO A 356 -10.62 -17.06 15.81
N ALA A 357 -9.43 -16.57 16.22
CA ALA A 357 -8.18 -16.97 15.63
C ALA A 357 -8.11 -18.51 15.69
N THR A 358 -8.15 -19.16 14.54
CA THR A 358 -7.82 -20.58 14.45
C THR A 358 -6.40 -20.71 14.93
N ARG A 359 -6.20 -21.25 16.12
CA ARG A 359 -4.88 -21.56 16.64
C ARG A 359 -4.25 -22.53 15.66
N GLY A 360 -3.26 -22.05 14.90
CA GLY A 360 -2.23 -22.79 14.22
C GLY A 360 -2.56 -24.22 13.78
N GLU A 361 -3.53 -24.42 12.90
CA GLU A 361 -3.51 -25.61 12.06
C GLU A 361 -2.75 -25.26 10.79
N PRO A 362 -1.69 -26.03 10.46
CA PRO A 362 -1.06 -25.90 9.14
C PRO A 362 -2.13 -26.18 8.09
N ILE A 363 -2.19 -25.37 7.05
CA ILE A 363 -3.05 -25.59 5.87
C ILE A 363 -2.72 -26.98 5.36
N GLN A 364 -3.59 -27.96 5.66
CA GLN A 364 -3.51 -29.29 5.05
C GLN A 364 -3.77 -29.08 3.55
N ALA A 365 -2.73 -29.37 2.76
CA ALA A 365 -2.88 -29.56 1.34
C ALA A 365 -3.92 -30.66 1.15
N GLY A 366 -5.03 -30.34 0.51
CA GLY A 366 -6.11 -31.27 0.26
C GLY A 366 -5.55 -32.53 -0.40
N GLU A 367 -5.66 -33.65 0.30
CA GLU A 367 -5.41 -34.98 -0.24
C GLU A 367 -6.46 -35.29 -1.32
N GLY A 368 -6.08 -35.09 -2.58
CA GLY A 368 -6.76 -35.60 -3.73
C GLY A 368 -6.48 -37.09 -3.82
N GLY A 369 -7.57 -37.92 -3.70
CA GLY A 369 -7.57 -39.34 -3.69
C GLY A 369 -6.81 -39.96 -4.85
N GLY A 370 -6.11 -41.04 -4.53
CA GLY A 370 -5.28 -41.82 -5.42
C GLY A 370 -6.05 -42.52 -6.55
N GLY A 371 -5.40 -42.64 -7.69
CA GLY A 371 -5.73 -43.49 -8.82
C GLY A 371 -4.44 -43.73 -9.59
N ALA A 372 -3.85 -44.89 -9.34
CA ALA A 372 -2.69 -45.38 -10.06
C ALA A 372 -3.07 -45.77 -11.50
N ALA A 373 -2.27 -45.39 -12.49
CA ALA A 373 -1.95 -46.21 -13.67
C ALA A 373 -0.78 -45.58 -14.44
N GLY A 374 0.23 -46.38 -14.72
CA GLY A 374 1.49 -46.01 -15.35
C GLY A 374 1.40 -45.74 -16.85
N GLY A 375 2.49 -45.20 -17.38
CA GLY A 375 2.72 -45.14 -18.83
C GLY A 375 3.73 -44.09 -19.23
N ALA A 376 5.00 -44.49 -19.42
CA ALA A 376 5.95 -44.06 -20.41
C ALA A 376 6.11 -42.54 -20.75
N ALA A 377 7.30 -42.06 -20.53
CA ALA A 377 7.86 -40.86 -21.23
C ALA A 377 8.02 -41.12 -22.73
N PRO A 378 7.89 -40.10 -23.58
CA PRO A 378 9.05 -39.70 -24.37
C PRO A 378 9.22 -38.19 -24.61
N GLY A 379 10.46 -37.81 -24.80
CA GLY A 379 10.86 -36.87 -25.83
C GLY A 379 10.92 -35.39 -25.42
N ALA A 380 12.15 -34.96 -25.10
CA ALA A 380 12.54 -33.53 -25.07
C ALA A 380 12.28 -32.87 -26.44
N ALA A 381 11.47 -31.83 -26.44
CA ALA A 381 11.48 -30.81 -27.50
C ALA A 381 11.80 -29.46 -26.91
N ARG A 382 12.97 -28.93 -27.27
CA ARG A 382 13.38 -27.55 -27.04
C ARG A 382 12.43 -26.65 -27.82
N ALA A 383 11.67 -25.82 -27.13
CA ALA A 383 11.00 -24.67 -27.71
C ALA A 383 11.78 -23.42 -27.28
N SER A 384 12.47 -22.84 -28.26
CA SER A 384 13.11 -21.55 -28.24
C SER A 384 12.06 -20.44 -28.25
N GLY A 385 12.28 -19.36 -27.47
CA GLY A 385 11.66 -18.08 -27.71
C GLY A 385 10.48 -17.74 -26.84
N ALA A 386 10.73 -17.49 -25.53
CA ALA A 386 9.84 -16.64 -24.76
C ALA A 386 10.32 -15.19 -24.94
N PRO A 387 9.42 -14.24 -25.32
CA PRO A 387 9.78 -12.83 -25.33
C PRO A 387 10.06 -12.35 -23.90
N ASP A 388 11.11 -11.56 -23.72
CA ASP A 388 11.43 -10.86 -22.49
C ASP A 388 10.22 -10.11 -21.95
N MET A 389 9.61 -10.66 -20.93
CA MET A 389 8.63 -9.95 -20.13
C MET A 389 9.38 -8.91 -19.31
N PRO A 390 9.06 -7.60 -19.44
CA PRO A 390 9.62 -6.61 -18.55
C PRO A 390 9.22 -7.02 -17.12
N THR A 391 10.22 -7.16 -16.27
CA THR A 391 10.08 -7.46 -14.85
C THR A 391 9.07 -6.51 -14.23
N ALA A 392 7.88 -7.02 -13.92
CA ALA A 392 6.87 -6.29 -13.18
C ALA A 392 7.48 -5.87 -11.83
N GLN A 393 7.48 -4.58 -11.58
CA GLN A 393 8.03 -3.95 -10.37
C GLN A 393 7.05 -4.19 -9.22
N ASN A 394 7.01 -5.40 -8.69
CA ASN A 394 6.12 -5.78 -7.61
C ASN A 394 6.91 -6.06 -6.34
N ALA A 395 7.32 -4.99 -5.66
CA ALA A 395 7.22 -5.02 -4.22
C ALA A 395 5.73 -5.20 -3.87
N PRO A 396 5.33 -5.86 -2.75
CA PRO A 396 3.96 -5.74 -2.29
C PRO A 396 3.68 -4.24 -2.33
N ALA A 397 2.71 -3.84 -3.15
CA ALA A 397 2.23 -2.48 -3.09
C ALA A 397 1.67 -2.37 -1.66
N THR A 398 2.51 -1.93 -0.75
CA THR A 398 2.03 -1.22 0.40
C THR A 398 1.39 -0.01 -0.24
N SER A 399 0.09 -0.08 -0.47
CA SER A 399 -0.69 1.09 -0.78
C SER A 399 -0.57 1.99 0.45
N ALA A 400 0.55 2.70 0.55
CA ALA A 400 0.68 3.84 1.42
C ALA A 400 -0.12 4.95 0.77
N THR A 401 -1.41 4.70 0.76
CA THR A 401 -2.39 5.53 0.10
C THR A 401 -3.11 6.37 1.12
N SER A 402 -3.40 7.53 0.76
CA SER A 402 -4.23 8.50 1.46
C SER A 402 -3.54 9.25 2.58
N ALA A 403 -2.95 10.35 2.25
CA ALA A 403 -2.94 11.57 3.07
C ALA A 403 -1.96 12.66 2.61
N ILE A 404 -1.68 12.77 1.33
CA ILE A 404 -0.69 13.76 0.91
C ILE A 404 -1.31 15.03 0.33
N THR A 405 -2.59 15.06 0.04
CA THR A 405 -3.21 16.26 -0.50
C THR A 405 -4.52 16.58 0.21
N SER A 406 -4.41 17.39 1.22
CA SER A 406 -5.51 18.24 1.62
C SER A 406 -5.15 19.67 1.32
N ALA A 407 -5.47 20.12 0.14
CA ALA A 407 -5.78 21.53 -0.06
C ALA A 407 -6.94 21.90 0.88
N PRO A 408 -7.01 23.14 1.43
CA PRO A 408 -8.13 23.55 2.24
C PRO A 408 -9.42 23.39 1.43
N ALA A 409 -10.40 22.73 2.03
CA ALA A 409 -11.73 22.57 1.42
C ALA A 409 -12.27 23.96 1.04
N PRO A 410 -12.79 24.16 -0.17
CA PRO A 410 -13.66 25.28 -0.43
C PRO A 410 -14.90 25.11 0.48
N ALA A 411 -15.27 26.19 1.15
CA ALA A 411 -16.43 26.25 2.03
C ALA A 411 -17.65 25.60 1.35
N ALA A 412 -18.36 24.76 2.09
CA ALA A 412 -19.61 24.16 1.66
C ALA A 412 -20.54 25.26 1.12
N ARG A 413 -20.98 25.10 -0.12
CA ARG A 413 -22.11 25.85 -0.63
C ARG A 413 -23.41 25.31 -0.02
N PRO A 414 -24.35 26.19 0.29
CA PRO A 414 -25.58 25.85 0.98
C PRO A 414 -26.47 24.85 0.24
#